data_a1b541bfee3e2b40423f507727e97b01
#
_entry.id   a1b541bfee3e2b40423f507727e97b01
#
_cell.length_a   1.000
_cell.length_b   1.000
_cell.length_c   1.000
_cell.angle_alpha   90.00
_cell.angle_beta   90.00
_cell.angle_gamma   90.00
#
_symmetry.space_group_name_H-M   'P 1'
#
loop_
_entity.id
_entity.type
_entity.pdbx_description
1 polymer ?
#
loop_
_entity_poly.entity_id
_entity_poly.type
_entity_poly.pdbx_seq_one_letter_code
_entity_poly.pdbx_strand_id
1 'polypeptide(L)'
;MSSSEAFVQFKNVQKSYDGETLVVKNLNLDIQEGEFLTMLGPSGSGKTTCLLMLAGFETATHGEIILNGKPINNVPPHKRNIGMVFQNYALFPHMTVKENLAFPLKVRKLPNSEIESKIKRALGMVQLEGFQNRRPMQLSGGQQQRVAVARALVFEPSLVLMDEPLGALDKQLREQMQYEIKHIHENLGVTIVYVTHDQSEALTMSNRIAVFNDGIIQQLASPEQLYEAPENAFVAQFIGENNTLRGKVSDMNGTTCKVTLENGQSVDALAVNVDSVGAETSISLRPERVFINPKKNSCKNLVEAQVLELIYLGDHIRSRVNVCDHDDFIIKVPNSADHTQLKPGDSVQVGWHVEDARALDMHAA
;
A
#
# COMPACT_ATOMS: atom_id res chain seq x y z
N MET A 1 28.69 9.97 -0.50
CA MET A 1 27.31 10.45 -0.40
C MET A 1 27.01 10.49 1.09
N SER A 2 26.82 11.68 1.68
CA SER A 2 26.43 11.79 3.10
C SER A 2 25.06 11.14 3.26
N SER A 3 24.93 10.12 4.09
CA SER A 3 23.65 9.59 4.52
C SER A 3 22.91 10.74 5.20
N SER A 4 21.91 11.33 4.54
CA SER A 4 20.98 12.24 5.22
C SER A 4 20.33 11.42 6.34
N GLU A 5 20.49 11.89 7.56
CA GLU A 5 19.86 11.25 8.72
C GLU A 5 18.34 11.20 8.49
N ALA A 6 17.70 10.03 8.66
CA ALA A 6 16.28 9.89 8.40
C ALA A 6 15.46 10.80 9.32
N PHE A 7 14.39 11.39 8.78
CA PHE A 7 13.53 12.32 9.49
C PHE A 7 12.71 11.65 10.61
N VAL A 8 12.15 10.44 10.32
CA VAL A 8 11.54 9.56 11.32
C VAL A 8 12.27 8.24 11.34
N GLN A 9 12.60 7.73 12.53
CA GLN A 9 13.21 6.41 12.69
C GLN A 9 12.47 5.60 13.75
N PHE A 10 12.13 4.37 13.40
CA PHE A 10 11.75 3.34 14.35
C PHE A 10 12.96 2.40 14.51
N LYS A 11 13.45 2.25 15.75
CA LYS A 11 14.61 1.41 16.06
C LYS A 11 14.21 0.28 17.00
N ASN A 12 14.15 -0.95 16.49
CA ASN A 12 13.78 -2.15 17.24
C ASN A 12 12.49 -1.98 18.06
N VAL A 13 11.50 -1.28 17.48
CA VAL A 13 10.26 -0.94 18.21
C VAL A 13 9.38 -2.16 18.33
N GLN A 14 8.92 -2.40 19.57
CA GLN A 14 7.98 -3.47 19.92
C GLN A 14 6.77 -2.89 20.67
N LYS A 15 5.61 -3.50 20.48
CA LYS A 15 4.40 -3.18 21.24
C LYS A 15 3.64 -4.43 21.63
N SER A 16 3.37 -4.53 22.91
CA SER A 16 2.41 -5.46 23.52
C SER A 16 1.40 -4.66 24.34
N TYR A 17 0.13 -5.11 24.37
CA TYR A 17 -0.92 -4.54 25.20
C TYR A 17 -1.17 -5.36 26.48
N ASP A 18 -0.90 -6.67 26.43
CA ASP A 18 -1.10 -7.63 27.52
C ASP A 18 0.21 -8.04 28.22
N GLY A 19 1.36 -7.64 27.66
CA GLY A 19 2.68 -8.02 28.14
C GLY A 19 3.19 -9.36 27.61
N GLU A 20 2.35 -10.13 26.89
CA GLU A 20 2.66 -11.47 26.36
C GLU A 20 2.73 -11.46 24.84
N THR A 21 1.69 -10.94 24.19
CA THR A 21 1.57 -10.96 22.73
C THR A 21 2.10 -9.67 22.10
N LEU A 22 3.05 -9.79 21.18
CA LEU A 22 3.57 -8.64 20.42
C LEU A 22 2.69 -8.35 19.19
N VAL A 23 2.01 -7.21 19.21
CA VAL A 23 1.28 -6.65 18.06
C VAL A 23 2.23 -6.02 17.04
N VAL A 24 3.33 -5.43 17.52
CA VAL A 24 4.48 -4.99 16.71
C VAL A 24 5.70 -5.70 17.27
N LYS A 25 6.37 -6.51 16.42
CA LYS A 25 7.38 -7.47 16.90
C LYS A 25 8.80 -6.93 16.89
N ASN A 26 9.23 -6.30 15.83
CA ASN A 26 10.57 -5.70 15.70
C ASN A 26 10.57 -4.70 14.54
N LEU A 27 9.96 -3.54 14.75
CA LEU A 27 9.87 -2.52 13.70
C LEU A 27 11.16 -1.74 13.61
N ASN A 28 11.79 -1.83 12.43
CA ASN A 28 12.88 -0.98 11.98
C ASN A 28 12.45 -0.30 10.68
N LEU A 29 12.33 1.03 10.71
CA LEU A 29 11.82 1.79 9.57
C LEU A 29 12.37 3.21 9.60
N ASP A 30 12.98 3.62 8.52
CA ASP A 30 13.47 4.96 8.28
C ASP A 30 12.59 5.67 7.25
N ILE A 31 12.15 6.88 7.57
CA ILE A 31 11.31 7.73 6.69
C ILE A 31 12.08 9.02 6.44
N GLN A 32 12.19 9.41 5.16
CA GLN A 32 12.89 10.62 4.76
C GLN A 32 12.02 11.87 4.92
N GLU A 33 12.64 13.03 5.04
CA GLU A 33 11.91 14.29 5.01
C GLU A 33 11.25 14.50 3.64
N GLY A 34 9.99 14.95 3.62
CA GLY A 34 9.22 15.12 2.39
C GLY A 34 8.76 13.82 1.73
N GLU A 35 8.89 12.67 2.39
CA GLU A 35 8.45 11.38 1.85
C GLU A 35 6.96 11.13 2.13
N PHE A 36 6.26 10.52 1.16
CA PHE A 36 4.95 9.90 1.35
C PHE A 36 5.15 8.40 1.56
N LEU A 37 5.13 7.95 2.80
CA LEU A 37 5.22 6.54 3.17
C LEU A 37 3.85 5.98 3.49
N THR A 38 3.48 4.86 2.86
CA THR A 38 2.27 4.11 3.22
C THR A 38 2.62 2.83 3.98
N MET A 39 1.93 2.61 5.10
CA MET A 39 1.86 1.33 5.80
C MET A 39 0.63 0.57 5.29
N LEU A 40 0.83 -0.48 4.52
CA LEU A 40 -0.21 -1.28 3.86
C LEU A 40 -0.23 -2.69 4.44
N GLY A 41 -1.39 -3.30 4.59
CA GLY A 41 -1.50 -4.68 5.06
C GLY A 41 -2.90 -5.03 5.57
N PRO A 42 -3.17 -6.31 5.90
CA PRO A 42 -4.46 -6.73 6.42
C PRO A 42 -4.79 -6.09 7.78
N SER A 43 -6.07 -6.10 8.13
CA SER A 43 -6.52 -5.63 9.44
C SER A 43 -5.83 -6.41 10.57
N GLY A 44 -5.45 -5.73 11.65
CA GLY A 44 -4.76 -6.36 12.78
C GLY A 44 -3.23 -6.55 12.60
N SER A 45 -2.63 -6.18 11.47
CA SER A 45 -1.18 -6.35 11.24
C SER A 45 -0.27 -5.37 11.99
N GLY A 46 -0.82 -4.46 12.81
CA GLY A 46 -0.04 -3.54 13.65
C GLY A 46 0.16 -2.12 13.11
N LYS A 47 -0.33 -1.78 11.91
CA LYS A 47 -0.14 -0.46 11.24
C LYS A 47 -0.64 0.73 12.06
N THR A 48 -1.92 0.72 12.45
CA THR A 48 -2.53 1.77 13.29
C THR A 48 -1.79 1.90 14.62
N THR A 49 -1.34 0.79 15.22
CA THR A 49 -0.53 0.81 16.44
C THR A 49 0.79 1.57 16.22
N CYS A 50 1.49 1.32 15.11
CA CYS A 50 2.71 2.06 14.74
C CYS A 50 2.43 3.56 14.58
N LEU A 51 1.34 3.90 13.88
CA LEU A 51 0.91 5.29 13.69
C LEU A 51 0.59 5.97 15.04
N LEU A 52 -0.14 5.30 15.93
CA LEU A 52 -0.50 5.83 17.24
C LEU A 52 0.73 6.00 18.17
N MET A 53 1.72 5.11 18.08
CA MET A 53 3.00 5.28 18.78
C MET A 53 3.76 6.50 18.25
N LEU A 54 3.80 6.72 16.92
CA LEU A 54 4.42 7.91 16.33
C LEU A 54 3.66 9.20 16.69
N ALA A 55 2.32 9.15 16.77
CA ALA A 55 1.48 10.27 17.21
C ALA A 55 1.60 10.57 18.72
N GLY A 56 2.00 9.57 19.53
CA GLY A 56 2.12 9.67 20.99
C GLY A 56 0.85 9.34 21.75
N PHE A 57 -0.13 8.73 21.14
CA PHE A 57 -1.32 8.18 21.81
C PHE A 57 -1.04 6.81 22.42
N GLU A 58 -0.02 6.11 21.91
CA GLU A 58 0.48 4.86 22.44
C GLU A 58 1.98 4.98 22.75
N THR A 59 2.45 4.17 23.72
CA THR A 59 3.88 4.07 24.05
C THR A 59 4.43 2.74 23.53
N ALA A 60 5.63 2.77 22.98
CA ALA A 60 6.35 1.54 22.64
C ALA A 60 6.67 0.74 23.92
N THR A 61 6.55 -0.59 23.86
CA THR A 61 6.96 -1.47 24.97
C THR A 61 8.49 -1.56 25.04
N HIS A 62 9.13 -1.67 23.84
CA HIS A 62 10.58 -1.64 23.66
C HIS A 62 10.95 -0.85 22.43
N GLY A 63 12.24 -0.48 22.35
CA GLY A 63 12.78 0.26 21.22
C GLY A 63 12.57 1.76 21.31
N GLU A 64 12.97 2.47 20.28
CA GLU A 64 13.02 3.92 20.27
C GLU A 64 12.40 4.49 18.99
N ILE A 65 11.63 5.57 19.13
CA ILE A 65 11.09 6.35 18.02
C ILE A 65 11.75 7.71 18.03
N ILE A 66 12.38 8.07 16.92
CA ILE A 66 13.14 9.30 16.74
C ILE A 66 12.44 10.16 15.70
N LEU A 67 12.27 11.44 15.98
CA LEU A 67 11.75 12.44 15.04
C LEU A 67 12.75 13.61 14.97
N ASN A 68 13.25 13.87 13.76
CA ASN A 68 14.25 14.92 13.51
C ASN A 68 15.43 14.84 14.49
N GLY A 69 16.05 13.65 14.59
CA GLY A 69 17.19 13.34 15.45
C GLY A 69 16.89 13.32 16.96
N LYS A 70 15.64 13.46 17.41
CA LYS A 70 15.27 13.50 18.83
C LYS A 70 14.33 12.34 19.19
N PRO A 71 14.63 11.58 20.28
CA PRO A 71 13.71 10.55 20.75
C PRO A 71 12.40 11.16 21.27
N ILE A 72 11.27 10.57 20.85
CA ILE A 72 9.94 11.09 21.16
C ILE A 72 9.07 10.15 22.00
N ASN A 73 9.60 9.01 22.47
CA ASN A 73 8.83 8.02 23.23
C ASN A 73 8.03 8.65 24.40
N ASN A 74 8.64 9.57 25.13
CA ASN A 74 8.05 10.23 26.31
C ASN A 74 7.51 11.64 26.01
N VAL A 75 7.44 12.05 24.73
CA VAL A 75 6.90 13.35 24.34
C VAL A 75 5.39 13.22 24.15
N PRO A 76 4.54 13.99 24.86
CA PRO A 76 3.10 13.89 24.69
C PRO A 76 2.66 14.41 23.31
N PRO A 77 1.51 13.95 22.75
CA PRO A 77 1.06 14.25 21.39
C PRO A 77 1.08 15.73 21.03
N HIS A 78 0.57 16.60 21.91
CA HIS A 78 0.47 18.06 21.65
C HIS A 78 1.82 18.79 21.54
N LYS A 79 2.92 18.14 21.94
CA LYS A 79 4.29 18.68 21.86
C LYS A 79 5.09 18.12 20.69
N ARG A 80 4.57 17.13 19.95
CA ARG A 80 5.27 16.51 18.79
C ARG A 80 5.21 17.32 17.50
N ASN A 81 4.34 18.34 17.43
CA ASN A 81 4.09 19.14 16.23
C ASN A 81 3.71 18.33 14.99
N ILE A 82 2.92 17.28 15.19
CA ILE A 82 2.44 16.35 14.18
C ILE A 82 0.97 16.67 13.85
N GLY A 83 0.62 16.70 12.56
CA GLY A 83 -0.77 16.73 12.11
C GLY A 83 -1.35 15.31 12.09
N MET A 84 -2.64 15.16 12.41
CA MET A 84 -3.28 13.83 12.35
C MET A 84 -4.67 13.91 11.76
N VAL A 85 -4.95 12.99 10.82
CA VAL A 85 -6.27 12.72 10.25
C VAL A 85 -6.69 11.33 10.70
N PHE A 86 -7.80 11.24 11.41
CA PHE A 86 -8.36 9.99 11.91
C PHE A 86 -9.35 9.38 10.89
N GLN A 87 -9.60 8.11 10.96
CA GLN A 87 -10.52 7.37 10.10
C GLN A 87 -11.94 7.97 10.06
N ASN A 88 -12.43 8.47 11.19
CA ASN A 88 -13.74 9.11 11.33
C ASN A 88 -13.66 10.66 11.22
N TYR A 89 -12.54 11.19 10.68
CA TYR A 89 -12.22 12.62 10.53
C TYR A 89 -12.12 13.37 11.87
N ALA A 90 -12.75 12.94 12.94
CA ALA A 90 -12.75 13.51 14.28
C ALA A 90 -13.01 15.04 14.30
N LEU A 91 -13.88 15.53 13.40
CA LEU A 91 -14.30 16.93 13.39
C LEU A 91 -15.16 17.22 14.61
N PHE A 92 -15.01 18.42 15.20
CA PHE A 92 -15.87 18.88 16.28
C PHE A 92 -17.25 19.24 15.74
N PRO A 93 -18.31 18.45 16.02
CA PRO A 93 -19.60 18.59 15.33
C PRO A 93 -20.35 19.87 15.68
N HIS A 94 -20.07 20.45 16.85
CA HIS A 94 -20.66 21.70 17.35
C HIS A 94 -19.94 22.95 16.85
N MET A 95 -18.77 22.81 16.22
CA MET A 95 -17.96 23.90 15.66
C MET A 95 -18.21 24.01 14.15
N THR A 96 -18.11 25.22 13.62
CA THR A 96 -18.05 25.50 12.17
C THR A 96 -16.73 25.00 11.58
N VAL A 97 -16.62 24.98 10.25
CA VAL A 97 -15.36 24.70 9.54
C VAL A 97 -14.25 25.65 10.00
N LYS A 98 -14.55 26.95 10.03
CA LYS A 98 -13.60 27.97 10.51
C LYS A 98 -13.12 27.68 11.94
N GLU A 99 -14.02 27.34 12.85
CA GLU A 99 -13.70 27.03 14.24
C GLU A 99 -12.89 25.73 14.37
N ASN A 100 -13.18 24.69 13.59
CA ASN A 100 -12.37 23.48 13.50
C ASN A 100 -10.93 23.77 13.08
N LEU A 101 -10.74 24.62 12.06
CA LEU A 101 -9.41 25.04 11.59
C LEU A 101 -8.71 25.98 12.56
N ALA A 102 -9.45 26.87 13.25
CA ALA A 102 -8.89 27.76 14.26
C ALA A 102 -8.40 27.01 15.53
N PHE A 103 -8.99 25.88 15.84
CA PHE A 103 -8.73 25.15 17.10
C PHE A 103 -7.23 24.86 17.31
N PRO A 104 -6.51 24.19 16.40
CA PRO A 104 -5.08 23.88 16.61
C PRO A 104 -4.20 25.16 16.65
N LEU A 105 -4.62 26.25 16.03
CA LEU A 105 -3.90 27.52 16.04
C LEU A 105 -4.10 28.27 17.37
N LYS A 106 -5.32 28.26 17.92
CA LYS A 106 -5.64 28.83 19.24
C LYS A 106 -4.91 28.09 20.37
N VAL A 107 -4.81 26.73 20.30
CA VAL A 107 -4.03 25.94 21.27
C VAL A 107 -2.56 26.36 21.25
N ARG A 108 -2.03 26.75 20.09
CA ARG A 108 -0.66 27.29 19.93
C ARG A 108 -0.54 28.77 20.28
N LYS A 109 -1.63 29.42 20.69
CA LYS A 109 -1.69 30.84 21.12
C LYS A 109 -1.27 31.84 20.02
N LEU A 110 -1.55 31.53 18.74
CA LEU A 110 -1.29 32.46 17.63
C LEU A 110 -2.20 33.72 17.71
N PRO A 111 -1.73 34.87 17.21
CA PRO A 111 -2.55 36.07 17.09
C PRO A 111 -3.75 35.88 16.15
N ASN A 112 -4.88 36.54 16.42
CA ASN A 112 -6.09 36.40 15.60
C ASN A 112 -5.87 36.74 14.12
N SER A 113 -5.06 37.75 13.78
CA SER A 113 -4.74 38.12 12.40
C SER A 113 -4.02 36.99 11.65
N GLU A 114 -3.12 36.29 12.31
CA GLU A 114 -2.40 35.14 11.75
C GLU A 114 -3.34 33.93 11.59
N ILE A 115 -4.22 33.69 12.57
CA ILE A 115 -5.24 32.63 12.51
C ILE A 115 -6.12 32.81 11.28
N GLU A 116 -6.65 34.03 11.03
CA GLU A 116 -7.50 34.29 9.87
C GLU A 116 -6.76 34.06 8.53
N SER A 117 -5.51 34.48 8.44
CA SER A 117 -4.67 34.28 7.24
C SER A 117 -4.42 32.80 6.97
N LYS A 118 -4.04 32.03 8.02
CA LYS A 118 -3.78 30.58 7.89
C LYS A 118 -5.05 29.80 7.52
N ILE A 119 -6.20 30.15 8.10
CA ILE A 119 -7.50 29.52 7.76
C ILE A 119 -7.85 29.80 6.28
N LYS A 120 -7.71 31.04 5.82
CA LYS A 120 -7.99 31.37 4.42
C LYS A 120 -7.12 30.57 3.47
N ARG A 121 -5.81 30.45 3.77
CA ARG A 121 -4.86 29.65 2.97
C ARG A 121 -5.24 28.16 3.00
N ALA A 122 -5.57 27.61 4.18
CA ALA A 122 -5.94 26.21 4.32
C ALA A 122 -7.24 25.87 3.57
N LEU A 123 -8.25 26.76 3.59
CA LEU A 123 -9.49 26.58 2.82
C LEU A 123 -9.24 26.63 1.31
N GLY A 124 -8.38 27.53 0.83
CA GLY A 124 -7.98 27.58 -0.57
C GLY A 124 -7.27 26.30 -1.02
N MET A 125 -6.39 25.77 -0.18
CA MET A 125 -5.61 24.56 -0.44
C MET A 125 -6.49 23.33 -0.69
N VAL A 126 -7.63 23.23 0.03
CA VAL A 126 -8.57 22.11 -0.09
C VAL A 126 -9.84 22.47 -0.88
N GLN A 127 -9.86 23.60 -1.57
CA GLN A 127 -10.96 24.07 -2.43
C GLN A 127 -12.31 24.17 -1.67
N LEU A 128 -12.28 24.69 -0.46
CA LEU A 128 -13.46 24.89 0.39
C LEU A 128 -13.70 26.37 0.76
N GLU A 129 -13.29 27.32 -0.10
CA GLU A 129 -13.65 28.72 0.04
C GLU A 129 -15.18 28.89 0.03
N GLY A 130 -15.69 29.68 0.95
CA GLY A 130 -17.14 29.86 1.12
C GLY A 130 -17.81 28.89 2.09
N PHE A 131 -17.11 27.85 2.57
CA PHE A 131 -17.66 26.86 3.51
C PHE A 131 -17.37 27.16 4.98
N GLN A 132 -16.68 28.24 5.30
CA GLN A 132 -16.16 28.58 6.63
C GLN A 132 -17.22 28.59 7.73
N ASN A 133 -18.46 28.93 7.40
CA ASN A 133 -19.56 29.05 8.37
C ASN A 133 -20.42 27.78 8.49
N ARG A 134 -20.17 26.77 7.67
CA ARG A 134 -20.88 25.49 7.74
C ARG A 134 -20.38 24.64 8.91
N ARG A 135 -21.27 23.81 9.46
CA ARG A 135 -20.95 22.77 10.42
C ARG A 135 -20.70 21.43 9.72
N PRO A 136 -19.98 20.48 10.32
CA PRO A 136 -19.71 19.15 9.73
C PRO A 136 -20.98 18.45 9.19
N MET A 137 -22.11 18.51 9.89
CA MET A 137 -23.38 17.91 9.45
C MET A 137 -23.93 18.50 8.14
N GLN A 138 -23.47 19.65 7.71
CA GLN A 138 -23.88 20.34 6.47
C GLN A 138 -22.92 20.09 5.30
N LEU A 139 -21.97 19.15 5.48
CA LEU A 139 -20.94 18.81 4.53
C LEU A 139 -21.10 17.35 4.05
N SER A 140 -20.76 17.10 2.77
CA SER A 140 -20.58 15.73 2.28
C SER A 140 -19.38 15.05 2.95
N GLY A 141 -19.29 13.71 2.88
CA GLY A 141 -18.15 12.96 3.43
C GLY A 141 -16.81 13.44 2.92
N GLY A 142 -16.65 13.67 1.61
CA GLY A 142 -15.42 14.21 1.03
C GLY A 142 -15.12 15.65 1.48
N GLN A 143 -16.15 16.50 1.67
CA GLN A 143 -15.94 17.82 2.24
C GLN A 143 -15.49 17.76 3.70
N GLN A 144 -16.06 16.86 4.52
CA GLN A 144 -15.61 16.64 5.88
C GLN A 144 -14.16 16.18 5.94
N GLN A 145 -13.79 15.28 5.06
CA GLN A 145 -12.40 14.82 4.94
C GLN A 145 -11.45 15.95 4.57
N ARG A 146 -11.78 16.77 3.54
CA ARG A 146 -10.97 17.95 3.18
C ARG A 146 -10.80 18.89 4.36
N VAL A 147 -11.84 19.11 5.16
CA VAL A 147 -11.73 19.91 6.40
C VAL A 147 -10.78 19.26 7.40
N ALA A 148 -10.81 17.92 7.57
CA ALA A 148 -9.90 17.22 8.47
C ALA A 148 -8.43 17.31 8.00
N VAL A 149 -8.19 17.15 6.69
CA VAL A 149 -6.85 17.36 6.08
C VAL A 149 -6.39 18.82 6.28
N ALA A 150 -7.25 19.79 5.97
CA ALA A 150 -6.93 21.22 6.19
C ALA A 150 -6.62 21.51 7.66
N ARG A 151 -7.36 20.94 8.62
CA ARG A 151 -7.11 21.09 10.04
C ARG A 151 -5.77 20.48 10.47
N ALA A 152 -5.38 19.36 9.89
CA ALA A 152 -4.08 18.74 10.14
C ALA A 152 -2.91 19.55 9.59
N LEU A 153 -3.12 20.32 8.50
CA LEU A 153 -2.10 21.09 7.80
C LEU A 153 -2.04 22.57 8.20
N VAL A 154 -3.11 23.15 8.78
CA VAL A 154 -3.28 24.60 8.98
C VAL A 154 -2.18 25.25 9.85
N PHE A 155 -1.51 24.49 10.70
CA PHE A 155 -0.40 24.96 11.54
C PHE A 155 0.98 24.61 10.95
N GLU A 156 1.02 24.14 9.70
CA GLU A 156 2.23 23.85 8.94
C GLU A 156 3.15 22.83 9.67
N PRO A 157 2.62 21.62 9.96
CA PRO A 157 3.42 20.58 10.62
C PRO A 157 4.51 20.06 9.67
N SER A 158 5.59 19.54 10.23
CA SER A 158 6.62 18.83 9.46
C SER A 158 6.24 17.38 9.09
N LEU A 159 5.27 16.80 9.82
CA LEU A 159 4.79 15.44 9.65
C LEU A 159 3.27 15.39 9.77
N VAL A 160 2.62 14.69 8.84
CA VAL A 160 1.18 14.39 8.88
C VAL A 160 0.98 12.88 8.92
N LEU A 161 0.16 12.44 9.84
CA LEU A 161 -0.26 11.05 9.99
C LEU A 161 -1.71 10.91 9.53
N MET A 162 -2.01 9.88 8.75
CA MET A 162 -3.35 9.63 8.24
C MET A 162 -3.72 8.16 8.48
N ASP A 163 -4.78 7.91 9.26
CA ASP A 163 -5.27 6.58 9.61
C ASP A 163 -6.53 6.28 8.81
N GLU A 164 -6.41 5.50 7.74
CA GLU A 164 -7.49 5.07 6.83
C GLU A 164 -8.46 6.21 6.42
N PRO A 165 -7.98 7.39 6.01
CA PRO A 165 -8.84 8.56 5.87
C PRO A 165 -9.86 8.45 4.72
N LEU A 166 -9.67 7.52 3.76
CA LEU A 166 -10.53 7.34 2.59
C LEU A 166 -11.54 6.18 2.74
N GLY A 167 -11.46 5.39 3.80
CA GLY A 167 -12.23 4.15 3.97
C GLY A 167 -13.76 4.32 3.93
N ALA A 168 -14.28 5.49 4.32
CA ALA A 168 -15.72 5.76 4.36
C ALA A 168 -16.30 6.36 3.07
N LEU A 169 -15.47 6.55 2.02
CA LEU A 169 -15.88 7.18 0.76
C LEU A 169 -16.28 6.14 -0.29
N ASP A 170 -17.22 6.52 -1.17
CA ASP A 170 -17.49 5.78 -2.38
C ASP A 170 -16.28 5.76 -3.34
N LYS A 171 -16.28 4.84 -4.31
CA LYS A 171 -15.14 4.61 -5.20
C LYS A 171 -14.70 5.86 -5.96
N GLN A 172 -15.65 6.58 -6.58
CA GLN A 172 -15.33 7.74 -7.42
C GLN A 172 -14.73 8.89 -6.59
N LEU A 173 -15.33 9.16 -5.43
CA LEU A 173 -14.86 10.21 -4.52
C LEU A 173 -13.51 9.83 -3.91
N ARG A 174 -13.29 8.55 -3.61
CA ARG A 174 -11.99 8.04 -3.11
C ARG A 174 -10.88 8.27 -4.13
N GLU A 175 -11.08 7.88 -5.39
CA GLU A 175 -10.11 8.13 -6.48
C GLU A 175 -9.79 9.63 -6.62
N GLN A 176 -10.79 10.50 -6.59
CA GLN A 176 -10.58 11.94 -6.62
C GLN A 176 -9.73 12.43 -5.44
N MET A 177 -10.05 11.96 -4.23
CA MET A 177 -9.35 12.36 -3.01
C MET A 177 -7.90 11.86 -2.95
N GLN A 178 -7.58 10.71 -3.53
CA GLN A 178 -6.19 10.25 -3.69
C GLN A 178 -5.36 11.29 -4.46
N TYR A 179 -5.84 11.75 -5.60
CA TYR A 179 -5.14 12.77 -6.39
C TYR A 179 -5.00 14.09 -5.62
N GLU A 180 -6.04 14.52 -4.90
CA GLU A 180 -5.99 15.76 -4.12
C GLU A 180 -4.96 15.68 -2.98
N ILE A 181 -4.91 14.57 -2.23
CA ILE A 181 -3.92 14.38 -1.16
C ILE A 181 -2.50 14.33 -1.75
N LYS A 182 -2.31 13.63 -2.87
CA LYS A 182 -1.02 13.58 -3.57
C LYS A 182 -0.56 14.97 -4.01
N HIS A 183 -1.42 15.77 -4.63
CA HIS A 183 -1.10 17.14 -5.03
C HIS A 183 -0.80 18.05 -3.84
N ILE A 184 -1.52 17.92 -2.72
CA ILE A 184 -1.22 18.67 -1.49
C ILE A 184 0.18 18.31 -0.98
N HIS A 185 0.53 17.02 -0.97
CA HIS A 185 1.86 16.55 -0.58
C HIS A 185 2.95 17.11 -1.50
N GLU A 186 2.81 16.98 -2.82
CA GLU A 186 3.77 17.46 -3.82
C GLU A 186 3.99 18.98 -3.73
N ASN A 187 2.91 19.75 -3.51
CA ASN A 187 2.98 21.21 -3.41
C ASN A 187 3.59 21.72 -2.10
N LEU A 188 3.41 20.99 -1.00
CA LEU A 188 3.87 21.42 0.31
C LEU A 188 5.20 20.79 0.72
N GLY A 189 5.59 19.68 0.13
CA GLY A 189 6.78 18.89 0.53
C GLY A 189 6.70 18.36 1.96
N VAL A 190 5.49 18.23 2.53
CA VAL A 190 5.30 17.75 3.90
C VAL A 190 5.47 16.22 3.97
N THR A 191 6.15 15.72 4.99
CA THR A 191 6.26 14.27 5.21
C THR A 191 4.90 13.69 5.59
N ILE A 192 4.48 12.59 4.96
CA ILE A 192 3.22 11.91 5.24
C ILE A 192 3.48 10.46 5.61
N VAL A 193 2.88 10.00 6.70
CA VAL A 193 2.75 8.57 7.02
C VAL A 193 1.26 8.21 6.95
N TYR A 194 0.95 7.35 6.00
CA TYR A 194 -0.41 6.96 5.63
C TYR A 194 -0.65 5.50 5.98
N VAL A 195 -1.77 5.19 6.60
CA VAL A 195 -2.20 3.81 6.88
C VAL A 195 -3.42 3.49 6.05
N THR A 196 -3.40 2.36 5.37
CA THR A 196 -4.54 1.82 4.62
C THR A 196 -4.48 0.30 4.51
N HIS A 197 -5.58 -0.31 4.16
CA HIS A 197 -5.68 -1.68 3.68
C HIS A 197 -6.02 -1.74 2.18
N ASP A 198 -6.23 -0.59 1.52
CA ASP A 198 -6.53 -0.48 0.09
C ASP A 198 -5.22 -0.34 -0.71
N GLN A 199 -4.98 -1.33 -1.57
CA GLN A 199 -3.78 -1.38 -2.42
C GLN A 199 -3.76 -0.25 -3.44
N SER A 200 -4.92 0.16 -3.97
CA SER A 200 -4.99 1.21 -4.99
C SER A 200 -4.57 2.56 -4.42
N GLU A 201 -4.93 2.86 -3.16
CA GLU A 201 -4.49 4.05 -2.44
C GLU A 201 -2.97 4.06 -2.30
N ALA A 202 -2.40 2.95 -1.80
CA ALA A 202 -0.97 2.81 -1.58
C ALA A 202 -0.17 2.96 -2.89
N LEU A 203 -0.56 2.24 -3.95
CA LEU A 203 0.13 2.26 -5.23
C LEU A 203 0.06 3.62 -5.95
N THR A 204 -1.03 4.39 -5.74
CA THR A 204 -1.24 5.68 -6.42
C THR A 204 -0.48 6.83 -5.78
N MET A 205 -0.40 6.86 -4.44
CA MET A 205 0.04 8.06 -3.72
C MET A 205 1.47 7.98 -3.19
N SER A 206 2.02 6.79 -2.95
CA SER A 206 3.22 6.62 -2.13
C SER A 206 4.52 6.75 -2.91
N ASN A 207 5.56 7.28 -2.23
CA ASN A 207 6.93 7.13 -2.68
C ASN A 207 7.46 5.73 -2.33
N ARG A 208 7.20 5.26 -1.10
CA ARG A 208 7.46 3.88 -0.67
C ARG A 208 6.27 3.32 0.11
N ILE A 209 6.14 2.01 0.07
CA ILE A 209 5.10 1.27 0.78
C ILE A 209 5.79 0.23 1.68
N ALA A 210 5.45 0.24 2.96
CA ALA A 210 5.80 -0.82 3.91
C ALA A 210 4.63 -1.81 3.98
N VAL A 211 4.81 -3.00 3.45
CA VAL A 211 3.80 -4.06 3.52
C VAL A 211 3.91 -4.78 4.85
N PHE A 212 2.87 -4.65 5.68
CA PHE A 212 2.80 -5.24 7.01
C PHE A 212 2.01 -6.56 7.01
N ASN A 213 2.55 -7.54 7.70
CA ASN A 213 1.82 -8.74 8.08
C ASN A 213 2.33 -9.24 9.43
N ASP A 214 1.42 -9.67 10.30
CA ASP A 214 1.75 -10.29 11.58
C ASP A 214 2.79 -9.50 12.43
N GLY A 215 2.63 -8.17 12.49
CA GLY A 215 3.45 -7.28 13.31
C GLY A 215 4.86 -6.99 12.78
N ILE A 216 5.18 -7.38 11.54
CA ILE A 216 6.47 -7.13 10.87
C ILE A 216 6.28 -6.54 9.48
N ILE A 217 7.32 -5.86 8.98
CA ILE A 217 7.39 -5.43 7.57
C ILE A 217 7.86 -6.63 6.74
N GLN A 218 7.05 -7.04 5.77
CA GLN A 218 7.36 -8.12 4.83
C GLN A 218 8.26 -7.62 3.67
N GLN A 219 8.01 -6.41 3.20
CA GLN A 219 8.82 -5.73 2.19
C GLN A 219 8.58 -4.22 2.29
N LEU A 220 9.64 -3.44 2.04
CA LEU A 220 9.59 -1.97 1.97
C LEU A 220 10.22 -1.54 0.65
N ALA A 221 9.41 -1.04 -0.28
CA ALA A 221 9.89 -0.68 -1.61
C ALA A 221 8.98 0.39 -2.27
N SER A 222 9.37 0.86 -3.47
CA SER A 222 8.50 1.68 -4.31
C SER A 222 7.28 0.88 -4.78
N PRO A 223 6.16 1.54 -5.16
CA PRO A 223 4.98 0.88 -5.73
C PRO A 223 5.31 -0.08 -6.87
N GLU A 224 6.14 0.36 -7.82
CA GLU A 224 6.58 -0.44 -8.97
C GLU A 224 7.34 -1.70 -8.53
N GLN A 225 8.31 -1.54 -7.62
CA GLN A 225 9.10 -2.68 -7.12
C GLN A 225 8.25 -3.71 -6.37
N LEU A 226 7.26 -3.27 -5.57
CA LEU A 226 6.36 -4.18 -4.87
C LEU A 226 5.50 -5.01 -5.83
N TYR A 227 5.06 -4.39 -6.93
CA TYR A 227 4.21 -5.06 -7.91
C TYR A 227 5.01 -5.99 -8.81
N GLU A 228 6.11 -5.49 -9.40
CA GLU A 228 6.92 -6.22 -10.40
C GLU A 228 7.96 -7.16 -9.74
N ALA A 229 8.42 -6.85 -8.55
CA ALA A 229 9.50 -7.56 -7.88
C ALA A 229 9.19 -7.94 -6.41
N PRO A 230 8.07 -8.65 -6.14
CA PRO A 230 7.80 -9.13 -4.79
C PRO A 230 8.92 -10.07 -4.31
N GLU A 231 9.33 -9.91 -3.03
CA GLU A 231 10.42 -10.65 -2.42
C GLU A 231 9.99 -11.95 -1.75
N ASN A 232 8.69 -12.11 -1.47
CA ASN A 232 8.11 -13.31 -0.86
C ASN A 232 6.69 -13.58 -1.36
N ALA A 233 6.19 -14.79 -1.11
CA ALA A 233 4.88 -15.24 -1.58
C ALA A 233 3.72 -14.41 -0.99
N PHE A 234 3.84 -13.94 0.27
CA PHE A 234 2.83 -13.09 0.88
C PHE A 234 2.66 -11.78 0.11
N VAL A 235 3.75 -11.06 -0.16
CA VAL A 235 3.71 -9.79 -0.89
C VAL A 235 3.19 -10.00 -2.32
N ALA A 236 3.65 -11.06 -3.01
CA ALA A 236 3.19 -11.40 -4.35
C ALA A 236 1.67 -11.61 -4.42
N GLN A 237 1.11 -12.31 -3.43
CA GLN A 237 -0.33 -12.60 -3.36
C GLN A 237 -1.13 -11.42 -2.81
N PHE A 238 -0.56 -10.64 -1.90
CA PHE A 238 -1.23 -9.50 -1.28
C PHE A 238 -1.31 -8.29 -2.21
N ILE A 239 -0.32 -8.04 -3.07
CA ILE A 239 -0.28 -6.91 -4.00
C ILE A 239 -0.80 -7.30 -5.38
N GLY A 240 -1.99 -6.84 -5.73
CA GLY A 240 -2.63 -7.13 -7.01
C GLY A 240 -3.13 -8.58 -7.15
N GLU A 241 -3.64 -8.92 -8.33
CA GLU A 241 -3.97 -10.31 -8.67
C GLU A 241 -2.69 -11.09 -9.02
N ASN A 242 -2.64 -12.36 -8.62
CA ASN A 242 -1.47 -13.20 -8.81
C ASN A 242 -1.87 -14.65 -9.10
N ASN A 243 -1.24 -15.27 -10.10
CA ASN A 243 -1.31 -16.70 -10.33
C ASN A 243 -0.22 -17.39 -9.52
N THR A 244 -0.55 -18.54 -8.95
CA THR A 244 0.37 -19.32 -8.14
C THR A 244 0.43 -20.75 -8.66
N LEU A 245 1.64 -21.22 -9.02
CA LEU A 245 1.89 -22.62 -9.38
C LEU A 245 2.88 -23.22 -8.39
N ARG A 246 2.52 -24.35 -7.77
CA ARG A 246 3.36 -25.04 -6.79
C ARG A 246 4.28 -26.04 -7.47
N GLY A 247 5.48 -26.20 -6.94
CA GLY A 247 6.44 -27.16 -7.47
C GLY A 247 7.69 -27.29 -6.61
N LYS A 248 8.67 -28.02 -7.16
CA LYS A 248 9.99 -28.21 -6.53
C LYS A 248 11.09 -27.75 -7.46
N VAL A 249 12.07 -27.08 -6.92
CA VAL A 249 13.25 -26.65 -7.67
C VAL A 249 14.03 -27.89 -8.12
N SER A 250 14.14 -28.12 -9.43
CA SER A 250 14.87 -29.23 -10.02
C SER A 250 16.27 -28.90 -10.48
N ASP A 251 16.54 -27.60 -10.77
CA ASP A 251 17.86 -27.12 -11.17
C ASP A 251 17.98 -25.61 -10.83
N MET A 252 19.19 -25.14 -10.58
CA MET A 252 19.50 -23.72 -10.32
C MET A 252 20.63 -23.26 -11.23
N ASN A 253 20.42 -22.11 -11.90
CA ASN A 253 21.41 -21.52 -12.79
C ASN A 253 21.53 -19.99 -12.54
N GLY A 254 22.37 -19.62 -11.58
CA GLY A 254 22.57 -18.23 -11.19
C GLY A 254 21.30 -17.61 -10.64
N THR A 255 20.74 -16.62 -11.35
CA THR A 255 19.51 -15.90 -10.96
C THR A 255 18.21 -16.60 -11.39
N THR A 256 18.30 -17.74 -12.10
CA THR A 256 17.13 -18.48 -12.58
C THR A 256 17.12 -19.90 -12.02
N CYS A 257 15.95 -20.48 -11.93
CA CYS A 257 15.78 -21.88 -11.55
C CYS A 257 14.77 -22.58 -12.48
N LYS A 258 14.91 -23.89 -12.57
CA LYS A 258 13.89 -24.76 -13.19
C LYS A 258 13.05 -25.37 -12.09
N VAL A 259 11.74 -25.29 -12.22
CA VAL A 259 10.79 -25.81 -11.25
C VAL A 259 9.96 -26.90 -11.91
N THR A 260 9.92 -28.06 -11.30
CA THR A 260 9.02 -29.15 -11.68
C THR A 260 7.72 -28.96 -10.91
N LEU A 261 6.63 -28.70 -11.64
CA LEU A 261 5.29 -28.51 -11.09
C LEU A 261 4.68 -29.84 -10.60
N GLU A 262 3.60 -29.77 -9.84
CA GLU A 262 2.92 -30.94 -9.26
C GLU A 262 2.45 -31.95 -10.33
N ASN A 263 2.09 -31.48 -11.53
CA ASN A 263 1.71 -32.32 -12.67
C ASN A 263 2.91 -32.91 -13.47
N GLY A 264 4.16 -32.66 -13.02
CA GLY A 264 5.39 -33.15 -13.65
C GLY A 264 5.93 -32.27 -14.78
N GLN A 265 5.25 -31.22 -15.19
CA GLN A 265 5.79 -30.26 -16.17
C GLN A 265 6.89 -29.40 -15.54
N SER A 266 7.82 -28.92 -16.35
CA SER A 266 8.90 -28.08 -15.88
C SER A 266 8.81 -26.69 -16.52
N VAL A 267 9.00 -25.66 -15.69
CA VAL A 267 9.03 -24.25 -16.08
C VAL A 267 10.26 -23.55 -15.54
N ASP A 268 10.70 -22.51 -16.22
CA ASP A 268 11.82 -21.67 -15.79
C ASP A 268 11.30 -20.39 -15.11
N ALA A 269 11.93 -19.99 -14.02
CA ALA A 269 11.57 -18.79 -13.26
C ALA A 269 12.81 -18.08 -12.69
N LEU A 270 12.65 -16.83 -12.26
CA LEU A 270 13.65 -16.14 -11.45
C LEU A 270 13.71 -16.78 -10.05
N ALA A 271 14.89 -17.14 -9.59
CA ALA A 271 15.14 -17.63 -8.24
C ALA A 271 15.23 -16.42 -7.28
N VAL A 272 14.18 -16.16 -6.48
CA VAL A 272 14.12 -14.99 -5.59
C VAL A 272 14.27 -15.39 -4.14
N ASN A 273 13.40 -16.26 -3.66
CA ASN A 273 13.42 -16.73 -2.28
C ASN A 273 13.34 -18.26 -2.27
N VAL A 274 14.37 -18.87 -2.87
CA VAL A 274 14.57 -20.32 -2.95
C VAL A 274 16.05 -20.63 -2.71
N ASP A 275 16.33 -21.56 -1.79
CA ASP A 275 17.69 -21.76 -1.26
C ASP A 275 18.48 -22.87 -1.95
N SER A 276 17.81 -23.88 -2.52
CA SER A 276 18.48 -25.09 -3.04
C SER A 276 17.63 -25.90 -3.99
N VAL A 277 18.28 -26.76 -4.75
CA VAL A 277 17.62 -27.82 -5.52
C VAL A 277 16.89 -28.76 -4.57
N GLY A 278 15.65 -29.12 -4.90
CA GLY A 278 14.74 -29.91 -4.08
C GLY A 278 13.84 -29.12 -3.15
N ALA A 279 14.08 -27.82 -2.97
CA ALA A 279 13.21 -26.95 -2.18
C ALA A 279 11.81 -26.84 -2.80
N GLU A 280 10.79 -26.86 -1.96
CA GLU A 280 9.44 -26.54 -2.37
C GLU A 280 9.33 -25.03 -2.64
N THR A 281 8.64 -24.66 -3.71
CA THR A 281 8.52 -23.28 -4.14
C THR A 281 7.16 -22.98 -4.72
N SER A 282 6.77 -21.71 -4.64
CA SER A 282 5.59 -21.14 -5.23
C SER A 282 6.00 -20.19 -6.37
N ILE A 283 5.63 -20.51 -7.60
CA ILE A 283 5.83 -19.61 -8.73
C ILE A 283 4.73 -18.56 -8.73
N SER A 284 5.10 -17.31 -8.63
CA SER A 284 4.24 -16.15 -8.77
C SER A 284 4.30 -15.60 -10.18
N LEU A 285 3.13 -15.33 -10.78
CA LEU A 285 3.00 -14.84 -12.15
C LEU A 285 1.78 -13.91 -12.28
N ARG A 286 1.99 -12.71 -12.78
CA ARG A 286 0.90 -11.73 -12.97
C ARG A 286 -0.02 -12.13 -14.12
N PRO A 287 -1.37 -12.01 -13.96
CA PRO A 287 -2.34 -12.35 -15.00
C PRO A 287 -2.13 -11.66 -16.35
N GLU A 288 -1.66 -10.43 -16.36
CA GLU A 288 -1.38 -9.61 -17.55
C GLU A 288 -0.04 -9.94 -18.22
N ARG A 289 0.80 -10.77 -17.59
CA ARG A 289 2.09 -11.25 -18.12
C ARG A 289 1.97 -12.60 -18.82
N VAL A 290 0.77 -13.14 -18.88
CA VAL A 290 0.48 -14.44 -19.52
C VAL A 290 -0.17 -14.24 -20.88
N PHE A 291 0.33 -14.92 -21.89
CA PHE A 291 -0.15 -14.86 -23.27
C PHE A 291 -0.94 -16.12 -23.62
N ILE A 292 -2.07 -15.95 -24.31
CA ILE A 292 -2.85 -17.05 -24.88
C ILE A 292 -2.43 -17.22 -26.35
N ASN A 293 -2.12 -18.45 -26.75
CA ASN A 293 -1.65 -18.81 -28.09
C ASN A 293 -0.51 -17.90 -28.57
N PRO A 294 0.60 -17.79 -27.80
CA PRO A 294 1.71 -16.91 -28.14
C PRO A 294 2.33 -17.29 -29.50
N LYS A 295 2.94 -16.31 -30.16
CA LYS A 295 3.65 -16.57 -31.43
C LYS A 295 4.77 -17.59 -31.17
N LYS A 296 5.05 -18.43 -32.19
CA LYS A 296 6.08 -19.48 -32.09
C LYS A 296 7.42 -18.88 -31.62
N ASN A 297 8.01 -19.46 -30.56
CA ASN A 297 9.27 -19.05 -29.96
C ASN A 297 9.25 -17.66 -29.27
N SER A 298 8.08 -17.07 -28.99
CA SER A 298 8.01 -15.81 -28.24
C SER A 298 8.13 -15.99 -26.72
N CYS A 299 7.73 -17.15 -26.20
CA CYS A 299 7.81 -17.49 -24.78
C CYS A 299 8.68 -18.72 -24.59
N LYS A 300 9.47 -18.77 -23.49
CA LYS A 300 10.25 -19.94 -23.13
C LYS A 300 9.40 -20.96 -22.39
N ASN A 301 8.51 -20.48 -21.51
CA ASN A 301 7.54 -21.32 -20.83
C ASN A 301 6.28 -21.43 -21.68
N LEU A 302 5.88 -22.66 -21.98
CA LEU A 302 4.67 -22.98 -22.75
C LEU A 302 4.00 -24.18 -22.11
N VAL A 303 2.71 -24.07 -21.80
CA VAL A 303 1.91 -25.13 -21.22
C VAL A 303 0.54 -25.19 -21.87
N GLU A 304 -0.05 -26.39 -21.93
CA GLU A 304 -1.41 -26.57 -22.40
C GLU A 304 -2.40 -26.12 -21.33
N ALA A 305 -3.49 -25.49 -21.77
CA ALA A 305 -4.54 -24.99 -20.88
C ALA A 305 -5.92 -25.20 -21.49
N GLN A 306 -6.93 -25.26 -20.66
CA GLN A 306 -8.33 -25.28 -21.09
C GLN A 306 -9.05 -24.04 -20.55
N VAL A 307 -9.76 -23.34 -21.43
CA VAL A 307 -10.58 -22.19 -21.07
C VAL A 307 -11.80 -22.66 -20.27
N LEU A 308 -11.97 -22.19 -19.05
CA LEU A 308 -13.09 -22.52 -18.18
C LEU A 308 -14.18 -21.44 -18.22
N GLU A 309 -13.78 -20.18 -18.18
CA GLU A 309 -14.71 -19.05 -18.06
C GLU A 309 -14.10 -17.78 -18.68
N LEU A 310 -14.96 -16.94 -19.24
CA LEU A 310 -14.59 -15.65 -19.80
C LEU A 310 -15.50 -14.57 -19.19
N ILE A 311 -14.90 -13.56 -18.56
CA ILE A 311 -15.61 -12.44 -17.94
C ILE A 311 -15.20 -11.15 -18.65
N TYR A 312 -16.16 -10.48 -19.28
CA TYR A 312 -15.96 -9.20 -19.95
C TYR A 312 -16.03 -8.05 -18.94
N LEU A 313 -14.94 -7.30 -18.77
CA LEU A 313 -14.82 -6.19 -17.83
C LEU A 313 -14.70 -4.81 -18.49
N GLY A 314 -14.87 -4.74 -19.81
CA GLY A 314 -14.84 -3.52 -20.61
C GLY A 314 -13.45 -3.26 -21.19
N ASP A 315 -12.48 -2.91 -20.39
CA ASP A 315 -11.08 -2.65 -20.80
C ASP A 315 -10.31 -3.95 -21.10
N HIS A 316 -10.66 -5.05 -20.44
CA HIS A 316 -10.05 -6.37 -20.64
C HIS A 316 -11.07 -7.50 -20.48
N ILE A 317 -10.68 -8.68 -20.97
CA ILE A 317 -11.37 -9.95 -20.73
C ILE A 317 -10.55 -10.72 -19.69
N ARG A 318 -11.18 -11.06 -18.56
CA ARG A 318 -10.62 -11.93 -17.55
C ARG A 318 -10.97 -13.37 -17.89
N SER A 319 -9.95 -14.13 -18.29
CA SER A 319 -10.09 -15.53 -18.68
C SER A 319 -9.64 -16.42 -17.54
N ARG A 320 -10.52 -17.28 -17.03
CA ARG A 320 -10.15 -18.32 -16.08
C ARG A 320 -9.86 -19.60 -16.86
N VAL A 321 -8.70 -20.16 -16.64
CA VAL A 321 -8.21 -21.34 -17.37
C VAL A 321 -7.71 -22.40 -16.41
N ASN A 322 -7.84 -23.67 -16.79
CA ASN A 322 -7.14 -24.77 -16.13
C ASN A 322 -5.73 -24.84 -16.69
N VAL A 323 -4.74 -24.69 -15.83
CA VAL A 323 -3.31 -24.80 -16.15
C VAL A 323 -2.66 -25.75 -15.16
N CYS A 324 -2.04 -26.82 -15.62
CA CYS A 324 -1.32 -27.78 -14.75
C CYS A 324 -2.18 -28.29 -13.58
N ASP A 325 -3.45 -28.62 -13.84
CA ASP A 325 -4.47 -29.06 -12.88
C ASP A 325 -4.92 -27.98 -11.86
N HIS A 326 -4.58 -26.72 -12.08
CA HIS A 326 -5.08 -25.57 -11.32
C HIS A 326 -6.22 -24.85 -12.09
N ASP A 327 -7.43 -24.82 -11.51
CA ASP A 327 -8.63 -24.27 -12.14
C ASP A 327 -8.82 -22.75 -11.91
N ASP A 328 -7.98 -22.14 -11.10
CA ASP A 328 -8.05 -20.74 -10.69
C ASP A 328 -7.02 -19.84 -11.38
N PHE A 329 -6.37 -20.36 -12.43
CA PHE A 329 -5.38 -19.58 -13.17
C PHE A 329 -6.05 -18.51 -14.03
N ILE A 330 -5.66 -17.26 -13.86
CA ILE A 330 -6.28 -16.09 -14.48
C ILE A 330 -5.37 -15.50 -15.54
N ILE A 331 -5.93 -15.13 -16.68
CA ILE A 331 -5.25 -14.37 -17.73
C ILE A 331 -6.07 -13.11 -18.02
N LYS A 332 -5.41 -11.96 -18.04
CA LYS A 332 -6.01 -10.69 -18.45
C LYS A 332 -5.62 -10.37 -19.88
N VAL A 333 -6.58 -10.43 -20.78
CA VAL A 333 -6.38 -10.10 -22.20
C VAL A 333 -6.99 -8.72 -22.46
N PRO A 334 -6.20 -7.72 -22.92
CA PRO A 334 -6.75 -6.41 -23.26
C PRO A 334 -7.88 -6.55 -24.29
N ASN A 335 -8.95 -5.79 -24.14
CA ASN A 335 -10.07 -5.80 -25.08
C ASN A 335 -9.73 -4.97 -26.31
N SER A 336 -9.05 -5.59 -27.31
CA SER A 336 -8.67 -4.97 -28.58
C SER A 336 -9.44 -5.59 -29.76
N ALA A 337 -9.48 -4.91 -30.90
CA ALA A 337 -10.25 -5.34 -32.08
C ALA A 337 -9.80 -6.68 -32.69
N ASP A 338 -8.58 -7.14 -32.38
CA ASP A 338 -7.96 -8.34 -32.96
C ASP A 338 -8.14 -9.60 -32.08
N HIS A 339 -9.17 -9.66 -31.24
CA HIS A 339 -9.36 -10.80 -30.34
C HIS A 339 -9.78 -12.06 -31.08
N THR A 340 -9.02 -13.13 -30.87
CA THR A 340 -9.49 -14.50 -31.10
C THR A 340 -10.69 -14.73 -30.18
N GLN A 341 -11.86 -15.05 -30.75
CA GLN A 341 -13.06 -15.36 -29.98
C GLN A 341 -12.88 -16.70 -29.26
N LEU A 342 -12.33 -16.66 -28.06
CA LEU A 342 -12.23 -17.82 -27.16
C LEU A 342 -13.63 -18.20 -26.65
N LYS A 343 -13.82 -19.48 -26.38
CA LYS A 343 -15.03 -20.03 -25.76
C LYS A 343 -14.67 -20.94 -24.60
N PRO A 344 -15.53 -21.04 -23.57
CA PRO A 344 -15.38 -22.07 -22.56
C PRO A 344 -15.30 -23.46 -23.20
N GLY A 345 -14.34 -24.27 -22.78
CA GLY A 345 -14.03 -25.59 -23.32
C GLY A 345 -12.90 -25.60 -24.38
N ASP A 346 -12.50 -24.44 -24.92
CA ASP A 346 -11.41 -24.39 -25.88
C ASP A 346 -10.09 -24.80 -25.23
N SER A 347 -9.32 -25.65 -25.96
CA SER A 347 -7.93 -25.96 -25.61
C SER A 347 -7.02 -24.88 -26.23
N VAL A 348 -6.18 -24.29 -25.40
CA VAL A 348 -5.26 -23.21 -25.79
C VAL A 348 -3.87 -23.50 -25.26
N GLN A 349 -2.85 -22.90 -25.88
CA GLN A 349 -1.51 -22.86 -25.33
C GLN A 349 -1.33 -21.54 -24.57
N VAL A 350 -0.83 -21.61 -23.34
CA VAL A 350 -0.48 -20.42 -22.57
C VAL A 350 1.04 -20.34 -22.38
N GLY A 351 1.56 -19.12 -22.40
CA GLY A 351 3.00 -18.92 -22.28
C GLY A 351 3.35 -17.63 -21.57
N TRP A 352 4.56 -17.59 -20.98
CA TRP A 352 5.13 -16.43 -20.31
C TRP A 352 6.66 -16.41 -20.40
N HIS A 353 7.25 -15.23 -20.13
CA HIS A 353 8.69 -15.09 -20.10
C HIS A 353 9.25 -15.50 -18.74
N VAL A 354 10.54 -15.89 -18.72
CA VAL A 354 11.22 -16.32 -17.48
C VAL A 354 11.29 -15.21 -16.46
N GLU A 355 11.53 -13.98 -16.94
CA GLU A 355 11.62 -12.76 -16.14
C GLU A 355 10.30 -12.35 -15.47
N ASP A 356 9.16 -12.81 -16.00
CA ASP A 356 7.83 -12.54 -15.44
C ASP A 356 7.42 -13.54 -14.35
N ALA A 357 8.12 -14.68 -14.25
CA ALA A 357 7.84 -15.72 -13.28
C ALA A 357 8.86 -15.71 -12.14
N ARG A 358 8.40 -15.66 -10.90
CA ARG A 358 9.24 -15.59 -9.69
C ARG A 358 9.03 -16.81 -8.82
N ALA A 359 10.10 -17.56 -8.58
CA ALA A 359 10.10 -18.67 -7.61
C ALA A 359 10.34 -18.09 -6.20
N LEU A 360 9.33 -18.20 -5.36
CA LEU A 360 9.27 -17.64 -4.03
C LEU A 360 9.17 -18.75 -2.97
N ASP A 361 9.29 -18.37 -1.71
CA ASP A 361 9.00 -19.24 -0.58
C ASP A 361 7.59 -19.84 -0.64
N MET A 362 7.36 -20.90 0.10
CA MET A 362 6.00 -21.41 0.30
C MET A 362 5.31 -20.54 1.34
N HIS A 363 4.23 -19.88 0.96
CA HIS A 363 3.38 -19.19 1.94
C HIS A 363 2.83 -20.26 2.89
N ALA A 364 3.12 -20.13 4.19
CA ALA A 364 2.41 -20.91 5.19
C ALA A 364 0.91 -20.56 5.11
N ALA A 365 0.08 -21.56 4.80
CA ALA A 365 -1.37 -21.43 4.63
C ALA A 365 -2.04 -20.95 5.91
#